data_0cfef02c3844e1d58be6c5fd544bd031
#
_entry.id   0cfef02c3844e1d58be6c5fd544bd031
#
_cell.length_a   1.000
_cell.length_b   1.000
_cell.length_c   1.000
_cell.angle_alpha   90.00
_cell.angle_beta   90.00
_cell.angle_gamma   90.00
#
_symmetry.space_group_name_H-M   'P 1'
#
loop_
_entity.id
_entity.type
_entity.pdbx_description
1 polymer ?
#
loop_
_entity_poly.entity_id
_entity_poly.type
_entity_poly.pdbx_seq_one_letter_code
_entity_poly.pdbx_strand_id
1 'polypeptide(L)'
;MKGKRWELPQKFRTIYWQNFALTASIVMLTLALLGASFFALSYAYAADERSDEMAQKASVVARLVASYASSGDVRDMREMAGVAASMTDVDFLVCSTEGSVLLTTDENLVDHVLTVPSDVMETALSGERYSARTTLGGIYESKRFVVGVPIESDIWTVGAVFAVTETGRLTTMWRAFFAMFLMTSVIVLLLSFVASAWVSMRQSRPIREMAAATRAFAEGNFDTRMHD
;
A
#
# COMPACT_ATOMS: atom_id res chain seq x y z
N MET A 1 -48.54 -5.15 -35.82
CA MET A 1 -47.05 -5.19 -35.80
C MET A 1 -46.61 -5.90 -34.53
N LYS A 2 -46.26 -7.19 -34.60
CA LYS A 2 -45.81 -8.01 -33.45
C LYS A 2 -44.34 -7.81 -33.27
N GLY A 3 -43.93 -7.23 -32.11
CA GLY A 3 -42.53 -7.08 -31.70
C GLY A 3 -41.84 -8.43 -31.56
N LYS A 4 -40.81 -8.63 -32.33
CA LYS A 4 -39.93 -9.80 -32.29
C LYS A 4 -39.11 -9.73 -30.99
N ARG A 5 -39.59 -10.41 -29.94
CA ARG A 5 -38.79 -10.67 -28.73
C ARG A 5 -37.58 -11.50 -29.17
N TRP A 6 -36.40 -10.95 -28.98
CA TRP A 6 -35.14 -11.67 -29.08
C TRP A 6 -35.05 -12.64 -27.90
N GLU A 7 -35.63 -13.82 -28.07
CA GLU A 7 -35.35 -14.93 -27.13
C GLU A 7 -33.96 -15.44 -27.44
N LEU A 8 -33.03 -15.13 -26.56
CA LEU A 8 -31.70 -15.74 -26.55
C LEU A 8 -31.90 -17.27 -26.48
N PRO A 9 -31.33 -18.06 -27.38
CA PRO A 9 -31.57 -19.49 -27.43
C PRO A 9 -31.06 -20.11 -26.10
N GLN A 10 -31.94 -20.80 -25.40
CA GLN A 10 -31.69 -21.55 -24.15
C GLN A 10 -30.63 -22.65 -24.27
N LYS A 11 -29.96 -22.79 -25.40
CA LYS A 11 -28.94 -23.79 -25.70
C LYS A 11 -27.50 -23.48 -25.20
N PHE A 12 -27.29 -22.34 -24.54
CA PHE A 12 -25.99 -21.96 -23.99
C PHE A 12 -25.76 -22.44 -22.55
N ARG A 13 -26.59 -23.29 -21.96
CA ARG A 13 -26.37 -24.03 -20.71
C ARG A 13 -25.65 -25.36 -20.91
N THR A 14 -24.68 -25.41 -21.79
CA THR A 14 -23.87 -26.59 -22.03
C THR A 14 -22.79 -26.66 -20.94
N ILE A 15 -22.36 -27.89 -20.61
CA ILE A 15 -21.22 -28.28 -19.75
C ILE A 15 -20.01 -27.36 -19.97
N TYR A 16 -19.80 -26.91 -21.20
CA TYR A 16 -18.83 -25.90 -21.62
C TYR A 16 -18.92 -24.60 -20.84
N TRP A 17 -20.09 -23.97 -20.74
CA TRP A 17 -20.27 -22.69 -20.05
C TRP A 17 -20.10 -22.83 -18.55
N GLN A 18 -20.47 -23.97 -17.97
CA GLN A 18 -20.28 -24.26 -16.56
C GLN A 18 -18.79 -24.43 -16.22
N ASN A 19 -18.04 -25.21 -17.00
CA ASN A 19 -16.60 -25.39 -16.79
C ASN A 19 -15.83 -24.10 -17.03
N PHE A 20 -16.21 -23.31 -18.03
CA PHE A 20 -15.62 -22.01 -18.29
C PHE A 20 -15.88 -21.05 -17.13
N ALA A 21 -17.12 -20.94 -16.67
CA ALA A 21 -17.48 -20.07 -15.55
C ALA A 21 -16.76 -20.49 -14.24
N LEU A 22 -16.63 -21.80 -13.99
CA LEU A 22 -15.93 -22.32 -12.84
C LEU A 22 -14.45 -21.98 -12.90
N THR A 23 -13.78 -22.20 -14.04
CA THR A 23 -12.37 -21.86 -14.22
C THR A 23 -12.13 -20.36 -14.09
N ALA A 24 -12.97 -19.54 -14.72
CA ALA A 24 -12.89 -18.08 -14.62
C ALA A 24 -13.10 -17.59 -13.17
N SER A 25 -14.04 -18.21 -12.43
CA SER A 25 -14.28 -17.89 -11.02
C SER A 25 -13.10 -18.25 -10.14
N ILE A 26 -12.46 -19.39 -10.37
CA ILE A 26 -11.26 -19.81 -9.63
C ILE A 26 -10.11 -18.82 -9.88
N VAL A 27 -9.87 -18.46 -11.14
CA VAL A 27 -8.81 -17.49 -11.49
C VAL A 27 -9.09 -16.13 -10.87
N MET A 28 -10.34 -15.66 -10.91
CA MET A 28 -10.72 -14.39 -10.31
C MET A 28 -10.57 -14.41 -8.78
N LEU A 29 -10.96 -15.50 -8.13
CA LEU A 29 -10.81 -15.67 -6.69
C LEU A 29 -9.34 -15.72 -6.27
N THR A 30 -8.50 -16.45 -6.99
CA THR A 30 -7.05 -16.51 -6.71
C THR A 30 -6.37 -15.16 -6.91
N LEU A 31 -6.71 -14.40 -7.95
CA LEU A 31 -6.22 -13.04 -8.16
C LEU A 31 -6.67 -12.08 -7.04
N ALA A 32 -7.93 -12.19 -6.61
CA ALA A 32 -8.45 -11.37 -5.52
C ALA A 32 -7.74 -11.67 -4.19
N LEU A 33 -7.55 -12.95 -3.86
CA LEU A 33 -6.83 -13.38 -2.65
C LEU A 33 -5.35 -12.96 -2.69
N LEU A 34 -4.69 -13.14 -3.85
CA LEU A 34 -3.31 -12.72 -4.03
C LEU A 34 -3.18 -11.22 -3.88
N GLY A 35 -4.08 -10.45 -4.49
CA GLY A 35 -4.10 -9.00 -4.40
C GLY A 35 -4.35 -8.50 -2.98
N ALA A 36 -5.31 -9.09 -2.26
CA ALA A 36 -5.60 -8.76 -0.88
C ALA A 36 -4.42 -9.07 0.04
N SER A 37 -3.79 -10.25 -0.14
CA SER A 37 -2.60 -10.66 0.62
C SER A 37 -1.41 -9.74 0.34
N PHE A 38 -1.14 -9.45 -0.93
CA PHE A 38 -0.07 -8.52 -1.33
C PHE A 38 -0.29 -7.14 -0.74
N PHE A 39 -1.52 -6.62 -0.81
CA PHE A 39 -1.85 -5.30 -0.28
C PHE A 39 -1.68 -5.24 1.25
N ALA A 40 -2.19 -6.26 1.98
CA ALA A 40 -2.08 -6.31 3.43
C ALA A 40 -0.61 -6.40 3.89
N LEU A 41 0.18 -7.26 3.25
CA LEU A 41 1.58 -7.44 3.59
C LEU A 41 2.42 -6.20 3.25
N SER A 42 2.21 -5.62 2.06
CA SER A 42 2.92 -4.42 1.65
C SER A 42 2.56 -3.21 2.50
N TYR A 43 1.30 -3.08 2.94
CA TYR A 43 0.89 -2.00 3.82
C TYR A 43 1.57 -2.08 5.19
N ALA A 44 1.62 -3.28 5.78
CA ALA A 44 2.28 -3.51 7.05
C ALA A 44 3.79 -3.23 6.96
N TYR A 45 4.45 -3.78 5.94
CA TYR A 45 5.88 -3.59 5.71
C TYR A 45 6.27 -2.13 5.47
N ALA A 46 5.49 -1.40 4.63
CA ALA A 46 5.80 -0.01 4.33
C ALA A 46 5.59 0.93 5.53
N ALA A 47 4.69 0.60 6.46
CA ALA A 47 4.50 1.40 7.67
C ALA A 47 5.70 1.27 8.61
N ASP A 48 6.23 0.05 8.76
CA ASP A 48 7.37 -0.24 9.63
C ASP A 48 8.67 0.34 9.06
N GLU A 49 8.98 0.07 7.79
CA GLU A 49 10.15 0.60 7.07
C GLU A 49 10.19 2.13 7.12
N ARG A 50 9.03 2.79 6.96
CA ARG A 50 8.95 4.25 7.02
C ARG A 50 9.25 4.79 8.41
N SER A 51 8.77 4.10 9.44
CA SER A 51 9.08 4.44 10.83
C SER A 51 10.59 4.34 11.11
N ASP A 52 11.24 3.30 10.61
CA ASP A 52 12.68 3.09 10.75
C ASP A 52 13.49 4.17 10.02
N GLU A 53 13.14 4.47 8.79
CA GLU A 53 13.79 5.53 8.00
C GLU A 53 13.68 6.90 8.70
N MET A 54 12.47 7.25 9.15
CA MET A 54 12.24 8.53 9.84
C MET A 54 12.96 8.59 11.21
N ALA A 55 12.97 7.49 11.96
CA ALA A 55 13.71 7.42 13.22
C ALA A 55 15.22 7.59 13.01
N GLN A 56 15.76 7.00 11.95
CA GLN A 56 17.16 7.17 11.59
C GLN A 56 17.49 8.64 11.26
N LYS A 57 16.63 9.31 10.46
CA LYS A 57 16.78 10.75 10.15
C LYS A 57 16.66 11.60 11.41
N ALA A 58 15.66 11.34 12.26
CA ALA A 58 15.50 12.04 13.53
C ALA A 58 16.70 11.83 14.48
N SER A 59 17.26 10.62 14.53
CA SER A 59 18.42 10.33 15.36
C SER A 59 19.70 11.05 14.90
N VAL A 60 19.85 11.29 13.61
CA VAL A 60 20.94 12.12 13.08
C VAL A 60 20.78 13.56 13.57
N VAL A 61 19.58 14.12 13.46
CA VAL A 61 19.29 15.47 13.96
C VAL A 61 19.43 15.54 15.48
N ALA A 62 18.99 14.52 16.22
CA ALA A 62 19.12 14.46 17.67
C ALA A 62 20.59 14.51 18.13
N ARG A 63 21.47 13.72 17.48
CA ARG A 63 22.92 13.77 17.75
C ARG A 63 23.52 15.14 17.42
N LEU A 64 23.08 15.74 16.33
CA LEU A 64 23.52 17.06 15.93
C LEU A 64 23.11 18.11 16.98
N VAL A 65 21.85 18.10 17.40
CA VAL A 65 21.34 18.98 18.47
C VAL A 65 22.09 18.75 19.78
N ALA A 66 22.35 17.50 20.18
CA ALA A 66 23.11 17.19 21.39
C ALA A 66 24.54 17.78 21.35
N SER A 67 25.20 17.73 20.20
CA SER A 67 26.55 18.30 20.04
C SER A 67 26.56 19.84 20.13
N TYR A 68 25.53 20.50 19.63
CA TYR A 68 25.41 21.97 19.70
C TYR A 68 24.86 22.46 21.03
N ALA A 69 24.06 21.65 21.74
CA ALA A 69 23.60 22.01 23.10
C ALA A 69 24.76 22.25 24.05
N SER A 70 25.91 21.58 23.83
CA SER A 70 27.12 21.79 24.59
C SER A 70 27.93 23.04 24.17
N SER A 71 27.76 23.52 22.93
CA SER A 71 28.49 24.69 22.40
C SER A 71 27.71 26.02 22.54
N GLY A 72 26.39 25.97 22.77
CA GLY A 72 25.55 27.14 23.06
C GLY A 72 25.11 27.97 21.84
N ASP A 73 25.43 27.56 20.60
CA ASP A 73 25.10 28.31 19.41
C ASP A 73 23.78 27.80 18.77
N VAL A 74 22.68 28.47 19.13
CA VAL A 74 21.33 28.14 18.65
C VAL A 74 21.12 28.46 17.15
N ARG A 75 21.90 29.42 16.60
CA ARG A 75 21.77 29.79 15.18
C ARG A 75 22.27 28.71 14.26
N ASP A 76 23.44 28.19 14.53
CA ASP A 76 24.07 27.13 13.76
C ASP A 76 23.22 25.84 13.83
N MET A 77 22.66 25.55 14.99
CA MET A 77 21.73 24.43 15.17
C MET A 77 20.49 24.54 14.26
N ARG A 78 19.89 25.74 14.17
CA ARG A 78 18.72 25.98 13.32
C ARG A 78 19.05 25.83 11.84
N GLU A 79 20.18 26.41 11.41
CA GLU A 79 20.61 26.32 10.01
C GLU A 79 20.89 24.89 9.60
N MET A 80 21.58 24.12 10.43
CA MET A 80 21.86 22.70 10.17
C MET A 80 20.60 21.84 10.18
N ALA A 81 19.67 22.04 11.09
CA ALA A 81 18.39 21.35 11.10
C ALA A 81 17.56 21.69 9.83
N GLY A 82 17.60 22.94 9.38
CA GLY A 82 16.98 23.37 8.13
C GLY A 82 17.57 22.69 6.90
N VAL A 83 18.90 22.58 6.84
CA VAL A 83 19.56 21.82 5.77
C VAL A 83 19.16 20.35 5.80
N ALA A 84 19.12 19.72 6.97
CA ALA A 84 18.70 18.33 7.11
C ALA A 84 17.24 18.14 6.64
N ALA A 85 16.34 19.06 6.98
CA ALA A 85 14.96 19.05 6.54
C ALA A 85 14.83 19.16 5.02
N SER A 86 15.54 20.11 4.40
CA SER A 86 15.50 20.33 2.95
C SER A 86 16.03 19.14 2.13
N MET A 87 17.02 18.42 2.68
CA MET A 87 17.60 17.22 2.05
C MET A 87 16.73 15.97 2.20
N THR A 88 15.94 15.89 3.28
CA THR A 88 15.23 14.66 3.64
C THR A 88 13.74 14.72 3.37
N ASP A 89 13.21 15.91 3.05
CA ASP A 89 11.79 16.16 2.85
C ASP A 89 10.92 15.75 4.07
N VAL A 90 11.49 15.99 5.25
CA VAL A 90 10.91 15.70 6.57
C VAL A 90 11.10 16.92 7.42
N ASP A 91 10.03 17.40 8.06
CA ASP A 91 10.12 18.47 9.04
C ASP A 91 10.57 17.94 10.39
N PHE A 92 11.34 18.73 11.11
CA PHE A 92 11.82 18.38 12.43
C PHE A 92 11.32 19.38 13.47
N LEU A 93 10.88 18.85 14.63
CA LEU A 93 10.61 19.62 15.82
C LEU A 93 11.55 19.15 16.92
N VAL A 94 12.30 20.08 17.48
CA VAL A 94 13.17 19.85 18.63
C VAL A 94 12.45 20.35 19.86
N CYS A 95 12.26 19.48 20.85
CA CYS A 95 11.49 19.79 22.06
C CYS A 95 12.35 19.60 23.30
N SER A 96 12.10 20.44 24.32
CA SER A 96 12.62 20.25 25.67
C SER A 96 11.98 19.02 26.33
N THR A 97 12.51 18.60 27.47
CA THR A 97 11.89 17.53 28.29
C THR A 97 10.48 17.84 28.76
N GLU A 98 10.08 19.10 28.81
CA GLU A 98 8.73 19.57 29.19
C GLU A 98 7.76 19.61 27.99
N GLY A 99 8.24 19.29 26.78
CA GLY A 99 7.44 19.31 25.54
C GLY A 99 7.40 20.67 24.83
N SER A 100 8.06 21.70 25.35
CA SER A 100 8.14 23.00 24.66
C SER A 100 8.98 22.88 23.40
N VAL A 101 8.44 23.31 22.26
CA VAL A 101 9.15 23.30 20.97
C VAL A 101 10.20 24.42 20.98
N LEU A 102 11.47 24.04 20.94
CA LEU A 102 12.61 24.96 20.92
C LEU A 102 12.98 25.39 19.50
N LEU A 103 12.77 24.47 18.53
CA LEU A 103 13.09 24.69 17.15
C LEU A 103 12.15 23.88 16.26
N THR A 104 11.70 24.49 15.18
CA THR A 104 11.00 23.80 14.10
C THR A 104 11.58 24.15 12.75
N THR A 105 11.56 23.22 11.81
CA THR A 105 11.93 23.46 10.41
C THR A 105 10.70 23.68 9.50
N ASP A 106 9.48 23.46 10.02
CA ASP A 106 8.24 23.77 9.31
C ASP A 106 8.02 25.30 9.34
N GLU A 107 8.13 25.93 8.17
CA GLU A 107 8.00 27.39 8.00
C GLU A 107 6.66 27.93 8.53
N ASN A 108 5.60 27.13 8.50
CA ASN A 108 4.27 27.55 8.97
C ASN A 108 4.18 27.61 10.49
N LEU A 109 5.13 27.04 11.21
CA LEU A 109 5.10 26.89 12.67
C LEU A 109 6.16 27.74 13.39
N VAL A 110 7.04 28.41 12.67
CA VAL A 110 8.22 29.13 13.24
C VAL A 110 7.83 30.20 14.26
N ASP A 111 6.72 30.88 14.06
CA ASP A 111 6.29 32.01 14.90
C ASP A 111 5.31 31.61 16.02
N HIS A 112 5.07 30.33 16.23
CA HIS A 112 4.09 29.85 17.20
C HIS A 112 4.77 29.28 18.45
N VAL A 113 4.24 29.58 19.61
CA VAL A 113 4.60 28.90 20.86
C VAL A 113 3.85 27.57 20.90
N LEU A 114 4.58 26.48 20.69
CA LEU A 114 4.01 25.14 20.53
C LEU A 114 4.46 24.24 21.69
N THR A 115 3.56 23.37 22.12
CA THR A 115 3.86 22.38 23.16
C THR A 115 3.36 21.02 22.70
N VAL A 116 4.23 20.02 22.72
CA VAL A 116 3.91 18.64 22.44
C VAL A 116 3.21 18.02 23.66
N PRO A 117 2.15 17.23 23.49
CA PRO A 117 1.46 16.58 24.60
C PRO A 117 2.37 15.71 25.45
N SER A 118 2.09 15.66 26.76
CA SER A 118 2.93 14.97 27.74
C SER A 118 2.98 13.46 27.53
N ASP A 119 1.89 12.83 27.06
CA ASP A 119 1.83 11.41 26.72
C ASP A 119 2.77 11.03 25.56
N VAL A 120 2.86 11.89 24.57
CA VAL A 120 3.78 11.76 23.43
C VAL A 120 5.24 11.93 23.88
N MET A 121 5.47 12.95 24.71
CA MET A 121 6.82 13.22 25.26
C MET A 121 7.30 12.08 26.15
N GLU A 122 6.43 11.56 27.03
CA GLU A 122 6.78 10.45 27.92
C GLU A 122 7.24 9.21 27.12
N THR A 123 6.51 8.87 26.06
CA THR A 123 6.90 7.77 25.18
C THR A 123 8.23 8.05 24.45
N ALA A 124 8.42 9.26 23.92
CA ALA A 124 9.64 9.61 23.20
C ALA A 124 10.88 9.67 24.12
N LEU A 125 10.69 10.03 25.40
CA LEU A 125 11.78 10.12 26.39
C LEU A 125 12.11 8.79 27.07
N SER A 126 11.18 7.82 27.05
CA SER A 126 11.38 6.48 27.66
C SER A 126 12.45 5.63 26.97
N GLY A 127 12.96 6.08 25.83
CA GLY A 127 13.84 5.31 24.96
C GLY A 127 13.10 4.40 23.98
N GLU A 128 11.77 4.32 24.09
CA GLU A 128 10.93 3.68 23.08
C GLU A 128 10.67 4.65 21.92
N ARG A 129 10.71 4.13 20.69
CA ARG A 129 10.39 4.92 19.51
C ARG A 129 8.92 5.30 19.54
N TYR A 130 8.61 6.58 19.58
CA TYR A 130 7.26 7.05 19.30
C TYR A 130 7.01 7.00 17.79
N SER A 131 5.96 6.34 17.34
CA SER A 131 5.58 6.32 15.94
C SER A 131 4.05 6.28 15.84
N ALA A 132 3.45 7.37 15.33
CA ALA A 132 2.00 7.46 15.22
C ALA A 132 1.56 8.41 14.08
N ARG A 133 0.31 8.24 13.65
CA ARG A 133 -0.41 9.23 12.84
C ARG A 133 -1.24 10.12 13.74
N THR A 134 -0.77 11.34 13.95
CA THR A 134 -1.35 12.26 14.92
C THR A 134 -1.32 13.70 14.39
N THR A 135 -2.15 14.56 14.99
CA THR A 135 -2.07 16.02 14.86
C THR A 135 -1.07 16.63 15.83
N LEU A 136 -0.38 15.81 16.62
CA LEU A 136 0.58 16.18 17.66
C LEU A 136 -0.04 17.20 18.64
N GLY A 137 -1.21 16.85 19.19
CA GLY A 137 -1.93 17.72 20.14
C GLY A 137 -2.58 18.95 19.51
N GLY A 138 -2.80 18.96 18.20
CA GLY A 138 -3.39 20.10 17.48
C GLY A 138 -2.34 21.06 16.91
N ILE A 139 -1.05 20.73 16.99
CA ILE A 139 0.02 21.51 16.32
C ILE A 139 -0.23 21.52 14.79
N TYR A 140 -0.70 20.40 14.25
CA TYR A 140 -1.06 20.29 12.84
C TYR A 140 -2.58 20.20 12.65
N GLU A 141 -3.10 20.86 11.62
CA GLU A 141 -4.53 20.78 11.25
C GLU A 141 -4.94 19.39 10.78
N SER A 142 -4.03 18.70 10.10
CA SER A 142 -4.24 17.34 9.57
C SER A 142 -3.32 16.32 10.26
N LYS A 143 -3.77 15.06 10.32
CA LYS A 143 -2.92 13.97 10.84
C LYS A 143 -1.70 13.80 9.97
N ARG A 144 -0.52 13.97 10.55
CA ARG A 144 0.79 13.70 9.94
C ARG A 144 1.38 12.42 10.54
N PHE A 145 2.31 11.83 9.82
CA PHE A 145 3.09 10.72 10.36
C PHE A 145 4.25 11.31 11.15
N VAL A 146 4.31 10.96 12.42
CA VAL A 146 5.25 11.53 13.39
C VAL A 146 6.05 10.40 14.02
N VAL A 147 7.39 10.58 14.04
CA VAL A 147 8.30 9.68 14.73
C VAL A 147 9.14 10.51 15.71
N GLY A 148 9.12 10.13 16.98
CA GLY A 148 9.87 10.78 18.05
C GLY A 148 11.06 9.93 18.50
N VAL A 149 12.21 10.57 18.70
CA VAL A 149 13.41 9.96 19.26
C VAL A 149 13.99 10.85 20.35
N PRO A 150 14.58 10.31 21.43
CA PRO A 150 15.19 11.11 22.48
C PRO A 150 16.46 11.78 21.99
N ILE A 151 16.77 12.94 22.59
CA ILE A 151 18.07 13.61 22.48
C ILE A 151 18.89 13.18 23.69
N GLU A 152 19.81 12.26 23.47
CA GLU A 152 20.68 11.74 24.50
C GLU A 152 21.98 12.57 24.57
N SER A 153 22.31 13.09 25.75
CA SER A 153 23.64 13.58 26.10
C SER A 153 24.31 12.53 26.96
N ASP A 154 25.60 12.65 27.14
CA ASP A 154 26.47 11.62 27.82
C ASP A 154 25.89 11.06 29.12
N ILE A 155 25.03 11.79 29.83
CA ILE A 155 24.55 11.42 31.18
C ILE A 155 23.01 11.46 31.29
N TRP A 156 22.31 12.24 30.48
CA TRP A 156 20.83 12.42 30.57
C TRP A 156 20.19 12.74 29.23
N THR A 157 18.90 12.50 29.17
CA THR A 157 18.05 12.92 28.02
C THR A 157 17.71 14.40 28.16
N VAL A 158 18.07 15.22 27.18
CA VAL A 158 17.87 16.69 27.18
C VAL A 158 16.60 17.13 26.49
N GLY A 159 15.94 16.21 25.78
CA GLY A 159 14.72 16.50 25.05
C GLY A 159 14.38 15.40 24.03
N ALA A 160 13.55 15.74 23.06
CA ALA A 160 13.21 14.84 21.97
C ALA A 160 13.19 15.54 20.62
N VAL A 161 13.51 14.82 19.54
CA VAL A 161 13.33 15.26 18.16
C VAL A 161 12.18 14.49 17.55
N PHE A 162 11.21 15.22 17.02
CA PHE A 162 10.12 14.65 16.25
C PHE A 162 10.35 14.89 14.76
N ALA A 163 10.42 13.83 13.98
CA ALA A 163 10.39 13.86 12.52
C ALA A 163 8.95 13.79 12.07
N VAL A 164 8.51 14.70 11.22
CA VAL A 164 7.13 14.85 10.78
C VAL A 164 7.09 14.86 9.27
N THR A 165 6.18 14.08 8.68
CA THR A 165 5.96 14.08 7.23
C THR A 165 4.49 14.08 6.88
N GLU A 166 4.16 14.69 5.74
CA GLU A 166 2.79 14.69 5.24
C GLU A 166 2.34 13.29 4.81
N THR A 167 1.13 12.93 5.21
CA THR A 167 0.54 11.64 4.84
C THR A 167 0.21 11.53 3.34
N GLY A 168 0.09 12.67 2.65
CA GLY A 168 -0.33 12.74 1.25
C GLY A 168 0.62 12.07 0.25
N ARG A 169 1.92 12.07 0.51
CA ARG A 169 2.92 11.43 -0.37
C ARG A 169 2.85 9.91 -0.36
N LEU A 170 2.52 9.31 0.77
CA LEU A 170 2.32 7.86 0.86
C LEU A 170 1.16 7.39 -0.03
N THR A 171 0.07 8.16 -0.07
CA THR A 171 -1.10 7.81 -0.88
C THR A 171 -0.81 7.82 -2.38
N THR A 172 0.09 8.67 -2.85
CA THR A 172 0.45 8.75 -4.28
C THR A 172 1.25 7.53 -4.74
N MET A 173 2.23 7.09 -3.96
CA MET A 173 2.99 5.87 -4.25
C MET A 173 2.08 4.64 -4.25
N TRP A 174 1.19 4.51 -3.26
CA TRP A 174 0.24 3.41 -3.17
C TRP A 174 -0.74 3.36 -4.35
N ARG A 175 -1.18 4.51 -4.83
CA ARG A 175 -2.02 4.60 -6.04
C ARG A 175 -1.29 4.07 -7.27
N ALA A 176 -0.02 4.37 -7.43
CA ALA A 176 0.79 3.85 -8.54
C ALA A 176 0.97 2.33 -8.46
N PHE A 177 1.32 1.78 -7.30
CA PHE A 177 1.42 0.33 -7.10
C PHE A 177 0.09 -0.38 -7.33
N PHE A 178 -1.00 0.17 -6.82
CA PHE A 178 -2.34 -0.38 -7.04
C PHE A 178 -2.74 -0.35 -8.51
N ALA A 179 -2.45 0.73 -9.24
CA ALA A 179 -2.71 0.84 -10.66
C ALA A 179 -1.89 -0.19 -11.47
N MET A 180 -0.61 -0.38 -11.15
CA MET A 180 0.23 -1.41 -11.78
C MET A 180 -0.30 -2.81 -11.50
N PHE A 181 -0.69 -3.11 -10.26
CA PHE A 181 -1.29 -4.39 -9.90
C PHE A 181 -2.59 -4.65 -10.66
N LEU A 182 -3.50 -3.66 -10.70
CA LEU A 182 -4.74 -3.75 -11.47
C LEU A 182 -4.48 -4.00 -12.96
N MET A 183 -3.57 -3.24 -13.55
CA MET A 183 -3.24 -3.39 -14.97
C MET A 183 -2.70 -4.80 -15.27
N THR A 184 -1.77 -5.29 -14.45
CA THR A 184 -1.23 -6.65 -14.58
C THR A 184 -2.33 -7.69 -14.40
N SER A 185 -3.20 -7.52 -13.41
CA SER A 185 -4.32 -8.43 -13.15
C SER A 185 -5.30 -8.51 -14.33
N VAL A 186 -5.60 -7.38 -14.96
CA VAL A 186 -6.46 -7.33 -16.17
C VAL A 186 -5.81 -8.10 -17.32
N ILE A 187 -4.51 -7.92 -17.55
CA ILE A 187 -3.77 -8.64 -18.61
C ILE A 187 -3.81 -10.14 -18.35
N VAL A 188 -3.51 -10.59 -17.13
CA VAL A 188 -3.54 -12.00 -16.74
C VAL A 188 -4.94 -12.58 -16.90
N LEU A 189 -5.97 -11.83 -16.53
CA LEU A 189 -7.36 -12.25 -16.65
C LEU A 189 -7.78 -12.41 -18.12
N LEU A 190 -7.37 -11.49 -19.00
CA LEU A 190 -7.61 -11.59 -20.44
C LEU A 190 -6.90 -12.80 -21.06
N LEU A 191 -5.62 -13.01 -20.71
CA LEU A 191 -4.87 -14.18 -21.18
C LEU A 191 -5.49 -15.49 -20.70
N SER A 192 -5.90 -15.56 -19.43
CA SER A 192 -6.60 -16.71 -18.85
C SER A 192 -7.93 -16.97 -19.54
N PHE A 193 -8.65 -15.91 -19.90
CA PHE A 193 -9.91 -16.01 -20.64
C PHE A 193 -9.70 -16.59 -22.03
N VAL A 194 -8.71 -16.08 -22.78
CA VAL A 194 -8.37 -16.60 -24.12
C VAL A 194 -7.91 -18.05 -24.05
N ALA A 195 -7.02 -18.37 -23.11
CA ALA A 195 -6.54 -19.74 -22.93
C ALA A 195 -7.66 -20.72 -22.56
N SER A 196 -8.54 -20.33 -21.63
CA SER A 196 -9.71 -21.14 -21.23
C SER A 196 -10.67 -21.35 -22.39
N ALA A 197 -10.95 -20.32 -23.18
CA ALA A 197 -11.79 -20.43 -24.36
C ALA A 197 -11.17 -21.39 -25.41
N TRP A 198 -9.86 -21.29 -25.63
CA TRP A 198 -9.14 -22.13 -26.58
C TRP A 198 -9.15 -23.61 -26.15
N VAL A 199 -8.81 -23.90 -24.90
CA VAL A 199 -8.83 -25.26 -24.32
C VAL A 199 -10.24 -25.84 -24.40
N SER A 200 -11.24 -25.06 -24.02
CA SER A 200 -12.62 -25.49 -24.02
C SER A 200 -13.15 -25.82 -25.43
N MET A 201 -12.79 -25.01 -26.42
CA MET A 201 -13.12 -25.30 -27.83
C MET A 201 -12.47 -26.60 -28.32
N ARG A 202 -11.22 -26.83 -27.94
CA ARG A 202 -10.48 -28.04 -28.34
C ARG A 202 -11.05 -29.31 -27.70
N GLN A 203 -11.45 -29.26 -26.44
CA GLN A 203 -12.04 -30.41 -25.73
C GLN A 203 -13.48 -30.73 -26.17
N SER A 204 -14.23 -29.73 -26.65
CA SER A 204 -15.63 -29.91 -27.05
C SER A 204 -15.79 -30.53 -28.45
N ARG A 205 -14.75 -30.49 -29.31
CA ARG A 205 -14.79 -31.09 -30.65
C ARG A 205 -14.97 -32.60 -30.61
N PRO A 206 -14.09 -33.40 -29.96
CA PRO A 206 -14.20 -34.86 -29.95
C PRO A 206 -15.50 -35.33 -29.28
N ILE A 207 -15.99 -34.64 -28.26
CA ILE A 207 -17.27 -35.02 -27.60
C ILE A 207 -18.47 -34.82 -28.54
N ARG A 208 -18.46 -33.76 -29.35
CA ARG A 208 -19.50 -33.53 -30.37
C ARG A 208 -19.46 -34.55 -31.49
N GLU A 209 -18.28 -34.96 -31.93
CA GLU A 209 -18.08 -35.96 -32.95
C GLU A 209 -18.55 -37.34 -32.47
N MET A 210 -18.22 -37.72 -31.22
CA MET A 210 -18.73 -38.92 -30.57
C MET A 210 -20.26 -38.90 -30.43
N ALA A 211 -20.85 -37.80 -30.01
CA ALA A 211 -22.32 -37.67 -29.88
C ALA A 211 -23.01 -37.70 -31.23
N ALA A 212 -22.41 -37.13 -32.28
CA ALA A 212 -22.94 -37.19 -33.64
C ALA A 212 -22.83 -38.63 -34.23
N ALA A 213 -21.72 -39.31 -34.01
CA ALA A 213 -21.54 -40.72 -34.44
C ALA A 213 -22.57 -41.63 -33.74
N THR A 214 -22.74 -41.51 -32.42
CA THR A 214 -23.70 -42.30 -31.65
C THR A 214 -25.15 -42.05 -32.16
N ARG A 215 -25.48 -40.86 -32.55
CA ARG A 215 -26.81 -40.50 -33.09
C ARG A 215 -27.00 -41.10 -34.50
N ALA A 216 -25.96 -41.06 -35.36
CA ALA A 216 -26.00 -41.64 -36.68
C ALA A 216 -26.14 -43.20 -36.58
N PHE A 217 -25.48 -43.83 -35.63
CA PHE A 217 -25.65 -45.26 -35.33
C PHE A 217 -27.09 -45.59 -34.86
N ALA A 218 -27.68 -44.77 -34.02
CA ALA A 218 -29.05 -44.94 -33.54
C ALA A 218 -30.08 -44.80 -34.65
N GLU A 219 -29.80 -44.00 -35.69
CA GLU A 219 -30.61 -43.80 -36.88
C GLU A 219 -30.35 -44.83 -37.99
N GLY A 220 -29.50 -45.85 -37.75
CA GLY A 220 -29.24 -46.96 -38.69
C GLY A 220 -28.21 -46.64 -39.78
N ASN A 221 -27.51 -45.52 -39.66
CA ASN A 221 -26.46 -45.10 -40.59
C ASN A 221 -25.09 -45.57 -40.09
N PHE A 222 -24.59 -46.75 -40.55
CA PHE A 222 -23.36 -47.39 -40.13
C PHE A 222 -22.14 -46.96 -40.96
N ASP A 223 -22.28 -46.03 -41.90
CA ASP A 223 -21.23 -45.65 -42.83
C ASP A 223 -20.36 -44.47 -42.30
N THR A 224 -20.60 -44.00 -41.07
CA THR A 224 -19.88 -42.88 -40.50
C THR A 224 -18.55 -43.39 -39.91
N ARG A 225 -17.43 -43.32 -40.67
CA ARG A 225 -16.06 -43.56 -40.16
C ARG A 225 -15.59 -42.32 -39.39
N MET A 226 -15.10 -42.52 -38.14
CA MET A 226 -14.34 -41.49 -37.43
C MET A 226 -13.05 -41.25 -38.19
N HIS A 227 -12.78 -39.99 -38.54
CA HIS A 227 -11.46 -39.59 -39.03
C HIS A 227 -10.56 -39.34 -37.80
N ASP A 228 -9.40 -40.01 -37.81
CA ASP A 228 -8.29 -39.79 -36.90
C ASP A 228 -7.70 -38.38 -37.01
#